data_bf3169492694bdb1561b2073a38cce82
#
_entry.id   bf3169492694bdb1561b2073a38cce82
#
_cell.length_a   1.000
_cell.length_b   1.000
_cell.length_c   1.000
_cell.angle_alpha   90.00
_cell.angle_beta   90.00
_cell.angle_gamma   90.00
#
_symmetry.space_group_name_H-M   'P 1'
#
loop_
_entity.id
_entity.type
_entity.pdbx_description
1 polymer ?
#
loop_
_entity_poly.entity_id
_entity_poly.type
_entity_poly.pdbx_seq_one_letter_code
_entity_poly.pdbx_strand_id
1 'polypeptide(L)'
;QWFGEHGVLALLPLPGTDDGHGSRVSMVWSAPTDLADELMALDAQALAERVARASHFELGALAPLSQITAFPLRLGRVSSLIAPRLALAGDAAHVVHPLAGQGMNLGFGDIASLRDAISGASDPGLRPVLRQYERSRAEPVLAMRLLTDGLQGLFDPARLASLGPLAGPLKAARDIGWRAVAASGWLRRQLVAQAGRR
;
A
#
# COMPACT_ATOMS: atom_id res chain seq x y z
N GLN A 1 10.08 -5.36 -3.78
CA GLN A 1 8.67 -5.49 -4.20
C GLN A 1 8.63 -5.87 -5.66
N TRP A 2 7.77 -6.81 -5.99
CA TRP A 2 7.56 -7.32 -7.35
C TRP A 2 6.11 -7.11 -7.74
N PHE A 3 5.91 -6.45 -8.88
CA PHE A 3 4.61 -6.15 -9.46
C PHE A 3 4.40 -7.07 -10.66
N GLY A 4 3.28 -7.76 -10.73
CA GLY A 4 3.00 -8.69 -11.82
C GLY A 4 1.54 -9.12 -11.90
N GLU A 5 1.28 -10.07 -12.79
CA GLU A 5 -0.07 -10.64 -12.99
C GLU A 5 -0.64 -11.29 -11.72
N HIS A 6 0.23 -11.67 -10.79
CA HIS A 6 -0.11 -12.27 -9.51
C HIS A 6 -0.26 -11.24 -8.38
N GLY A 7 -0.43 -9.96 -8.71
CA GLY A 7 -0.55 -8.89 -7.75
C GLY A 7 0.80 -8.30 -7.33
N VAL A 8 0.93 -7.93 -6.06
CA VAL A 8 2.13 -7.28 -5.52
C VAL A 8 2.69 -8.08 -4.36
N LEU A 9 3.86 -8.66 -4.56
CA LEU A 9 4.63 -9.31 -3.51
C LEU A 9 5.63 -8.31 -2.92
N ALA A 10 5.72 -8.23 -1.60
CA ALA A 10 6.74 -7.48 -0.87
C ALA A 10 7.42 -8.38 0.15
N LEU A 11 8.73 -8.35 0.16
CA LEU A 11 9.56 -8.95 1.20
C LEU A 11 10.26 -7.81 1.94
N LEU A 12 9.91 -7.65 3.21
CA LEU A 12 10.34 -6.53 4.05
C LEU A 12 11.43 -7.04 5.01
N PRO A 13 12.64 -6.46 4.99
CA PRO A 13 13.70 -6.91 5.89
C PRO A 13 13.30 -6.65 7.35
N LEU A 14 13.49 -7.66 8.19
CA LEU A 14 13.33 -7.55 9.63
C LEU A 14 14.70 -7.36 10.29
N PRO A 15 14.75 -6.67 11.44
CA PRO A 15 15.98 -6.60 12.22
C PRO A 15 16.54 -8.00 12.46
N GLY A 16 17.86 -8.16 12.29
CA GLY A 16 18.53 -9.42 12.59
C GLY A 16 18.41 -9.74 14.08
N THR A 17 18.19 -11.00 14.39
CA THR A 17 18.36 -11.55 15.73
C THR A 17 19.60 -12.44 15.69
N ASP A 18 20.45 -12.40 16.71
CA ASP A 18 21.68 -13.20 16.83
C ASP A 18 21.39 -14.71 17.08
N ASP A 19 20.25 -15.20 16.61
CA ASP A 19 19.76 -16.57 16.83
C ASP A 19 20.24 -17.58 15.77
N GLY A 20 21.16 -17.18 14.89
CA GLY A 20 21.77 -18.06 13.89
C GLY A 20 20.88 -18.43 12.70
N HIS A 21 19.68 -17.89 12.61
CA HIS A 21 18.74 -18.17 11.50
C HIS A 21 18.91 -17.27 10.26
N GLY A 22 20.00 -16.50 10.18
CA GLY A 22 20.29 -15.64 9.04
C GLY A 22 19.35 -14.42 8.93
N SER A 23 19.29 -13.86 7.72
CA SER A 23 18.42 -12.68 7.46
C SER A 23 16.96 -13.08 7.39
N ARG A 24 16.10 -12.32 8.05
CA ARG A 24 14.64 -12.54 8.08
C ARG A 24 13.90 -11.49 7.27
N VAL A 25 12.80 -11.91 6.67
CA VAL A 25 11.90 -11.01 5.94
C VAL A 25 10.45 -11.26 6.38
N SER A 26 9.66 -10.21 6.43
CA SER A 26 8.21 -10.29 6.51
C SER A 26 7.65 -10.28 5.09
N MET A 27 6.80 -11.24 4.77
CA MET A 27 6.12 -11.32 3.49
C MET A 27 4.76 -10.62 3.56
N VAL A 28 4.48 -9.78 2.59
CA VAL A 28 3.14 -9.24 2.31
C VAL A 28 2.85 -9.46 0.82
N TRP A 29 1.81 -10.23 0.53
CA TRP A 29 1.39 -10.51 -0.85
C TRP A 29 -0.05 -10.06 -1.06
N SER A 30 -0.24 -8.95 -1.76
CA SER A 30 -1.56 -8.52 -2.25
C SER A 30 -1.86 -9.27 -3.53
N ALA A 31 -2.72 -10.28 -3.44
CA ALA A 31 -3.03 -11.20 -4.53
C ALA A 31 -4.52 -11.17 -4.88
N PRO A 32 -4.92 -11.55 -6.11
CA PRO A 32 -6.30 -11.92 -6.42
C PRO A 32 -6.81 -13.03 -5.48
N THR A 33 -8.12 -13.07 -5.24
CA THR A 33 -8.71 -13.97 -4.25
C THR A 33 -8.43 -15.44 -4.56
N ASP A 34 -8.57 -15.84 -5.83
CA ASP A 34 -8.28 -17.20 -6.32
C ASP A 34 -6.83 -17.62 -6.04
N LEU A 35 -5.87 -16.74 -6.31
CA LEU A 35 -4.47 -16.99 -5.97
C LEU A 35 -4.24 -17.02 -4.46
N ALA A 36 -4.89 -16.16 -3.69
CA ALA A 36 -4.77 -16.16 -2.24
C ALA A 36 -5.27 -17.49 -1.65
N ASP A 37 -6.39 -18.01 -2.16
CA ASP A 37 -6.94 -19.31 -1.76
C ASP A 37 -5.99 -20.47 -2.14
N GLU A 38 -5.39 -20.41 -3.35
CA GLU A 38 -4.34 -21.37 -3.77
C GLU A 38 -3.14 -21.34 -2.79
N LEU A 39 -2.61 -20.16 -2.49
CA LEU A 39 -1.46 -19.99 -1.61
C LEU A 39 -1.75 -20.46 -0.18
N MET A 40 -2.96 -20.24 0.32
CA MET A 40 -3.38 -20.69 1.66
C MET A 40 -3.54 -22.20 1.75
N ALA A 41 -3.75 -22.89 0.63
CA ALA A 41 -3.86 -24.34 0.57
C ALA A 41 -2.51 -25.06 0.47
N LEU A 42 -1.42 -24.33 0.18
CA LEU A 42 -0.08 -24.90 0.08
C LEU A 42 0.49 -25.29 1.45
N ASP A 43 1.29 -26.33 1.46
CA ASP A 43 2.15 -26.57 2.62
C ASP A 43 3.28 -25.55 2.72
N ALA A 44 3.96 -25.53 3.84
CA ALA A 44 5.00 -24.54 4.14
C ALA A 44 6.15 -24.53 3.12
N GLN A 45 6.56 -25.70 2.63
CA GLN A 45 7.65 -25.83 1.67
C GLN A 45 7.24 -25.34 0.27
N ALA A 46 6.07 -25.77 -0.20
CA ALA A 46 5.52 -25.36 -1.49
C ALA A 46 5.25 -23.85 -1.54
N LEU A 47 4.77 -23.28 -0.41
CA LEU A 47 4.60 -21.83 -0.28
C LEU A 47 5.93 -21.09 -0.37
N ALA A 48 6.96 -21.55 0.35
CA ALA A 48 8.29 -20.91 0.31
C ALA A 48 8.87 -20.92 -1.11
N GLU A 49 8.74 -22.03 -1.84
CA GLU A 49 9.14 -22.09 -3.24
C GLU A 49 8.34 -21.16 -4.14
N ARG A 50 7.02 -21.06 -3.91
CA ARG A 50 6.15 -20.17 -4.69
C ARG A 50 6.55 -18.70 -4.49
N VAL A 51 6.84 -18.31 -3.25
CA VAL A 51 7.33 -16.96 -2.91
C VAL A 51 8.71 -16.70 -3.52
N ALA A 52 9.65 -17.66 -3.42
CA ALA A 52 10.97 -17.53 -4.00
C ALA A 52 10.91 -17.34 -5.53
N ARG A 53 10.05 -18.11 -6.22
CA ARG A 53 9.83 -17.95 -7.67
C ARG A 53 9.22 -16.60 -8.02
N ALA A 54 8.21 -16.15 -7.25
CA ALA A 54 7.56 -14.86 -7.48
C ALA A 54 8.49 -13.67 -7.23
N SER A 55 9.51 -13.83 -6.38
CA SER A 55 10.58 -12.87 -6.15
C SER A 55 11.82 -13.11 -7.03
N HIS A 56 11.72 -13.94 -8.07
CA HIS A 56 12.83 -14.28 -8.97
C HIS A 56 14.09 -14.81 -8.25
N PHE A 57 13.91 -15.46 -7.11
CA PHE A 57 14.99 -15.99 -6.26
C PHE A 57 16.01 -14.94 -5.80
N GLU A 58 15.63 -13.64 -5.79
CA GLU A 58 16.58 -12.58 -5.40
C GLU A 58 17.12 -12.72 -3.98
N LEU A 59 16.39 -13.38 -3.09
CA LEU A 59 16.83 -13.71 -1.74
C LEU A 59 17.25 -15.17 -1.59
N GLY A 60 17.31 -15.92 -2.71
CA GLY A 60 17.63 -17.35 -2.69
C GLY A 60 16.48 -18.21 -2.18
N ALA A 61 16.80 -19.35 -1.60
CA ALA A 61 15.83 -20.25 -0.98
C ALA A 61 15.28 -19.63 0.31
N LEU A 62 13.97 -19.73 0.47
CA LEU A 62 13.24 -19.23 1.64
C LEU A 62 12.75 -20.41 2.49
N ALA A 63 12.66 -20.17 3.80
CA ALA A 63 12.02 -21.09 4.74
C ALA A 63 11.00 -20.32 5.60
N PRO A 64 9.77 -20.84 5.77
CA PRO A 64 8.77 -20.16 6.57
C PRO A 64 9.12 -20.29 8.06
N LEU A 65 9.02 -19.16 8.78
CA LEU A 65 9.23 -19.09 10.23
C LEU A 65 7.91 -19.01 11.01
N SER A 66 6.80 -18.72 10.32
CA SER A 66 5.48 -18.62 10.94
C SER A 66 4.40 -19.06 9.96
N GLN A 67 3.20 -19.31 10.46
CA GLN A 67 2.04 -19.53 9.62
C GLN A 67 1.67 -18.25 8.86
N ILE A 68 1.17 -18.42 7.64
CA ILE A 68 0.61 -17.32 6.86
C ILE A 68 -0.85 -17.08 7.27
N THR A 69 -1.30 -15.86 7.08
CA THR A 69 -2.69 -15.46 7.30
C THR A 69 -3.15 -14.61 6.12
N ALA A 70 -4.35 -14.85 5.63
CA ALA A 70 -4.97 -14.04 4.58
C ALA A 70 -6.06 -13.14 5.17
N PHE A 71 -6.09 -11.91 4.67
CA PHE A 71 -7.10 -10.92 5.03
C PHE A 71 -7.73 -10.35 3.76
N PRO A 72 -9.06 -10.29 3.65
CA PRO A 72 -9.71 -9.68 2.51
C PRO A 72 -9.43 -8.17 2.48
N LEU A 73 -8.85 -7.68 1.39
CA LEU A 73 -8.67 -6.25 1.18
C LEU A 73 -10.01 -5.63 0.78
N ARG A 74 -10.58 -4.83 1.67
CA ARG A 74 -11.80 -4.07 1.41
C ARG A 74 -11.44 -2.59 1.37
N LEU A 75 -11.44 -2.00 0.17
CA LEU A 75 -11.29 -0.55 0.04
C LEU A 75 -12.50 0.13 0.67
N GLY A 76 -12.30 0.81 1.79
CA GLY A 76 -13.33 1.53 2.52
C GLY A 76 -13.40 3.00 2.10
N ARG A 77 -14.62 3.51 1.87
CA ARG A 77 -14.89 4.95 1.70
C ARG A 77 -15.94 5.37 2.71
N VAL A 78 -15.62 6.40 3.47
CA VAL A 78 -16.61 7.10 4.28
C VAL A 78 -17.10 8.35 3.54
N SER A 79 -18.34 8.72 3.74
CA SER A 79 -18.94 9.92 3.15
C SER A 79 -18.46 11.21 3.84
N SER A 80 -18.06 11.12 5.11
CA SER A 80 -17.49 12.21 5.91
C SER A 80 -16.53 11.62 6.93
N LEU A 81 -15.45 12.36 7.23
CA LEU A 81 -14.51 12.01 8.30
C LEU A 81 -15.05 12.37 9.69
N ILE A 82 -16.14 13.15 9.77
CA ILE A 82 -16.67 13.68 11.02
C ILE A 82 -18.16 13.44 11.16
N ALA A 83 -18.60 13.30 12.42
CA ALA A 83 -19.97 13.34 12.85
C ALA A 83 -20.08 14.19 14.12
N PRO A 84 -21.26 14.44 14.71
CA PRO A 84 -21.37 15.19 15.96
C PRO A 84 -20.47 14.61 17.05
N ARG A 85 -19.44 15.38 17.46
CA ARG A 85 -18.44 15.02 18.47
C ARG A 85 -17.63 13.77 18.15
N LEU A 86 -17.48 13.40 16.87
CA LEU A 86 -16.75 12.24 16.40
C LEU A 86 -15.86 12.62 15.22
N ALA A 87 -14.64 12.10 15.21
CA ALA A 87 -13.73 12.12 14.08
C ALA A 87 -13.20 10.71 13.81
N LEU A 88 -13.13 10.33 12.54
CA LEU A 88 -12.53 9.08 12.07
C LEU A 88 -11.08 9.36 11.66
N ALA A 89 -10.16 8.45 11.98
CA ALA A 89 -8.75 8.54 11.61
C ALA A 89 -8.22 7.16 11.23
N GLY A 90 -7.14 7.11 10.44
CA GLY A 90 -6.52 5.87 9.98
C GLY A 90 -7.47 5.02 9.12
N ASP A 91 -7.41 3.71 9.28
CA ASP A 91 -8.20 2.77 8.49
C ASP A 91 -9.72 2.92 8.67
N ALA A 92 -10.17 3.45 9.81
CA ALA A 92 -11.57 3.80 10.03
C ALA A 92 -12.04 4.95 9.12
N ALA A 93 -11.14 5.83 8.72
CA ALA A 93 -11.41 6.97 7.84
C ALA A 93 -11.22 6.62 6.37
N HIS A 94 -10.18 5.85 6.07
CA HIS A 94 -9.78 5.53 4.69
C HIS A 94 -8.92 4.26 4.65
N VAL A 95 -9.35 3.28 3.92
CA VAL A 95 -8.53 2.12 3.56
C VAL A 95 -8.00 2.35 2.16
N VAL A 96 -6.68 2.49 2.03
CA VAL A 96 -5.99 2.63 0.75
C VAL A 96 -5.33 1.32 0.37
N HIS A 97 -5.09 1.11 -0.92
CA HIS A 97 -4.41 -0.09 -1.38
C HIS A 97 -2.97 -0.15 -0.82
N PRO A 98 -2.51 -1.31 -0.30
CA PRO A 98 -1.21 -1.43 0.40
C PRO A 98 0.01 -1.30 -0.53
N LEU A 99 -0.17 -1.00 -1.81
CA LEU A 99 0.86 -0.91 -2.85
C LEU A 99 2.11 -0.09 -2.46
N ALA A 100 1.97 0.87 -1.57
CA ALA A 100 3.08 1.74 -1.19
C ALA A 100 3.41 1.68 0.31
N GLY A 101 2.74 0.83 1.10
CA GLY A 101 2.90 0.82 2.56
C GLY A 101 2.52 2.15 3.24
N GLN A 102 1.76 3.01 2.57
CA GLN A 102 1.50 4.39 2.99
C GLN A 102 0.29 4.54 3.93
N GLY A 103 -0.47 3.46 4.19
CA GLY A 103 -1.64 3.52 5.05
C GLY A 103 -1.32 4.08 6.45
N MET A 104 -0.26 3.59 7.05
CA MET A 104 0.20 4.07 8.37
C MET A 104 0.63 5.54 8.33
N ASN A 105 1.36 5.97 7.31
CA ASN A 105 1.79 7.37 7.15
C ASN A 105 0.58 8.31 6.97
N LEU A 106 -0.45 7.85 6.25
CA LEU A 106 -1.69 8.59 6.08
C LEU A 106 -2.41 8.73 7.43
N GLY A 107 -2.47 7.65 8.23
CA GLY A 107 -3.01 7.67 9.59
C GLY A 107 -2.24 8.59 10.55
N PHE A 108 -0.91 8.61 10.50
CA PHE A 108 -0.11 9.58 11.27
C PHE A 108 -0.41 11.01 10.86
N GLY A 109 -0.63 11.26 9.57
CA GLY A 109 -1.08 12.56 9.06
C GLY A 109 -2.45 12.96 9.60
N ASP A 110 -3.36 12.00 9.79
CA ASP A 110 -4.67 12.26 10.43
C ASP A 110 -4.50 12.69 11.86
N ILE A 111 -3.69 11.98 12.65
CA ILE A 111 -3.43 12.31 14.05
C ILE A 111 -2.81 13.70 14.19
N ALA A 112 -1.81 14.02 13.36
CA ALA A 112 -1.20 15.34 13.35
C ALA A 112 -2.22 16.44 13.03
N SER A 113 -3.03 16.26 11.99
CA SER A 113 -4.06 17.22 11.57
C SER A 113 -5.17 17.36 12.61
N LEU A 114 -5.58 16.26 13.24
CA LEU A 114 -6.59 16.29 14.31
C LEU A 114 -6.05 17.02 15.53
N ARG A 115 -4.82 16.70 15.96
CA ARG A 115 -4.14 17.42 17.05
C ARG A 115 -4.13 18.92 16.79
N ASP A 116 -3.72 19.34 15.60
CA ASP A 116 -3.62 20.77 15.27
C ASP A 116 -5.00 21.45 15.25
N ALA A 117 -6.03 20.76 14.82
CA ALA A 117 -7.40 21.27 14.81
C ALA A 117 -7.97 21.45 16.23
N ILE A 118 -7.70 20.51 17.15
CA ILE A 118 -8.23 20.56 18.52
C ILE A 118 -7.37 21.36 19.48
N SER A 119 -6.09 21.63 19.13
CA SER A 119 -5.18 22.42 19.97
C SER A 119 -5.71 23.84 20.16
N GLY A 120 -5.92 24.22 21.40
CA GLY A 120 -6.42 25.56 21.76
C GLY A 120 -7.94 25.74 21.64
N ALA A 121 -8.67 24.70 21.17
CA ALA A 121 -10.14 24.76 21.14
C ALA A 121 -10.73 24.58 22.53
N SER A 122 -11.64 25.46 22.93
CA SER A 122 -12.37 25.35 24.23
C SER A 122 -13.27 24.09 24.27
N ASP A 123 -13.81 23.67 23.16
CA ASP A 123 -14.53 22.40 22.98
C ASP A 123 -14.06 21.72 21.70
N PRO A 124 -13.23 20.65 21.78
CA PRO A 124 -12.71 19.94 20.62
C PRO A 124 -13.78 19.21 19.81
N GLY A 125 -14.95 18.97 20.37
CA GLY A 125 -16.08 18.31 19.71
C GLY A 125 -16.95 19.23 18.85
N LEU A 126 -16.68 20.53 18.83
CA LEU A 126 -17.44 21.46 18.00
C LEU A 126 -17.25 21.17 16.50
N ARG A 127 -18.37 21.23 15.76
CA ARG A 127 -18.36 20.96 14.32
C ARG A 127 -17.37 21.85 13.53
N PRO A 128 -17.20 23.14 13.79
CA PRO A 128 -16.19 23.94 13.10
C PRO A 128 -14.76 23.43 13.30
N VAL A 129 -14.42 22.99 14.50
CA VAL A 129 -13.11 22.41 14.85
C VAL A 129 -12.89 21.11 14.07
N LEU A 130 -13.83 20.18 14.13
CA LEU A 130 -13.74 18.92 13.41
C LEU A 130 -13.72 19.11 11.88
N ARG A 131 -14.44 20.11 11.35
CA ARG A 131 -14.36 20.46 9.94
C ARG A 131 -13.00 20.98 9.48
N GLN A 132 -12.26 21.65 10.35
CA GLN A 132 -10.88 22.04 10.05
C GLN A 132 -10.01 20.79 9.79
N TYR A 133 -10.13 19.80 10.66
CA TYR A 133 -9.50 18.49 10.48
C TYR A 133 -9.92 17.84 9.14
N GLU A 134 -11.22 17.69 8.89
CA GLU A 134 -11.74 17.07 7.67
C GLU A 134 -11.21 17.74 6.40
N ARG A 135 -11.20 19.08 6.36
CA ARG A 135 -10.68 19.84 5.21
C ARG A 135 -9.19 19.65 5.01
N SER A 136 -8.39 19.62 6.08
CA SER A 136 -6.94 19.43 6.00
C SER A 136 -6.56 18.05 5.46
N ARG A 137 -7.47 17.06 5.60
CA ARG A 137 -7.24 15.69 5.12
C ARG A 137 -7.78 15.41 3.73
N ALA A 138 -8.65 16.26 3.19
CA ALA A 138 -9.30 16.04 1.90
C ALA A 138 -8.29 15.87 0.75
N GLU A 139 -7.34 16.79 0.62
CA GLU A 139 -6.33 16.77 -0.45
C GLU A 139 -5.33 15.60 -0.30
N PRO A 140 -4.65 15.38 0.85
CA PRO A 140 -3.72 14.27 1.00
C PRO A 140 -4.35 12.89 0.78
N VAL A 141 -5.57 12.69 1.27
CA VAL A 141 -6.31 11.44 1.09
C VAL A 141 -6.70 11.24 -0.37
N LEU A 142 -7.18 12.28 -1.05
CA LEU A 142 -7.51 12.23 -2.46
C LEU A 142 -6.27 11.93 -3.32
N ALA A 143 -5.16 12.64 -3.07
CA ALA A 143 -3.90 12.44 -3.78
C ALA A 143 -3.38 10.99 -3.62
N MET A 144 -3.43 10.45 -2.40
CA MET A 144 -3.02 9.07 -2.14
C MET A 144 -3.92 8.06 -2.86
N ARG A 145 -5.23 8.28 -2.87
CA ARG A 145 -6.18 7.43 -3.61
C ARG A 145 -5.90 7.44 -5.11
N LEU A 146 -5.78 8.62 -5.71
CA LEU A 146 -5.50 8.75 -7.14
C LEU A 146 -4.18 8.07 -7.51
N LEU A 147 -3.17 8.16 -6.65
CA LEU A 147 -1.90 7.49 -6.86
C LEU A 147 -2.05 5.96 -6.79
N THR A 148 -2.67 5.44 -5.73
CA THR A 148 -2.80 3.99 -5.52
C THR A 148 -3.75 3.34 -6.52
N ASP A 149 -4.92 3.96 -6.79
CA ASP A 149 -5.89 3.47 -7.77
C ASP A 149 -5.34 3.58 -9.20
N GLY A 150 -4.58 4.66 -9.49
CA GLY A 150 -3.90 4.84 -10.77
C GLY A 150 -2.82 3.77 -10.99
N LEU A 151 -1.96 3.53 -10.00
CA LEU A 151 -0.95 2.48 -10.08
C LEU A 151 -1.60 1.10 -10.22
N GLN A 152 -2.60 0.78 -9.42
CA GLN A 152 -3.32 -0.48 -9.54
C GLN A 152 -3.92 -0.64 -10.94
N GLY A 153 -4.59 0.39 -11.46
CA GLY A 153 -5.18 0.34 -12.80
C GLY A 153 -4.17 0.16 -13.94
N LEU A 154 -2.96 0.68 -13.79
CA LEU A 154 -1.87 0.52 -14.75
C LEU A 154 -1.26 -0.89 -14.75
N PHE A 155 -1.34 -1.61 -13.63
CA PHE A 155 -0.78 -2.96 -13.49
C PHE A 155 -1.84 -4.06 -13.50
N ASP A 156 -3.13 -3.72 -13.51
CA ASP A 156 -4.24 -4.66 -13.60
C ASP A 156 -4.45 -5.15 -15.06
N PRO A 157 -4.16 -6.43 -15.36
CA PRO A 157 -4.29 -6.96 -16.72
C PRO A 157 -5.72 -6.92 -17.25
N ALA A 158 -6.72 -7.12 -16.38
CA ALA A 158 -8.14 -7.13 -16.76
C ALA A 158 -8.60 -5.74 -17.17
N ARG A 159 -8.21 -4.72 -16.41
CA ARG A 159 -8.47 -3.31 -16.76
C ARG A 159 -7.76 -2.89 -18.05
N LEU A 160 -6.51 -3.29 -18.22
CA LEU A 160 -5.77 -3.01 -19.45
C LEU A 160 -6.42 -3.71 -20.66
N ALA A 161 -6.84 -4.96 -20.53
CA ALA A 161 -7.54 -5.68 -21.59
C ALA A 161 -8.85 -5.03 -21.99
N SER A 162 -9.59 -4.43 -21.05
CA SER A 162 -10.86 -3.74 -21.33
C SER A 162 -10.70 -2.46 -22.18
N LEU A 163 -9.48 -1.92 -22.29
CA LEU A 163 -9.18 -0.75 -23.11
C LEU A 163 -8.99 -1.09 -24.62
N GLY A 164 -9.10 -2.36 -25.01
CA GLY A 164 -9.02 -2.80 -26.40
C GLY A 164 -7.73 -2.35 -27.08
N PRO A 165 -7.81 -1.65 -28.25
CA PRO A 165 -6.63 -1.24 -29.02
C PRO A 165 -5.66 -0.32 -28.27
N LEU A 166 -6.12 0.37 -27.23
CA LEU A 166 -5.30 1.28 -26.43
C LEU A 166 -4.44 0.55 -25.37
N ALA A 167 -4.70 -0.73 -25.12
CA ALA A 167 -3.98 -1.53 -24.14
C ALA A 167 -2.47 -1.63 -24.45
N GLY A 168 -2.11 -1.86 -25.72
CA GLY A 168 -0.72 -1.98 -26.16
C GLY A 168 0.09 -0.70 -25.95
N PRO A 169 -0.32 0.44 -26.50
CA PRO A 169 0.34 1.72 -26.28
C PRO A 169 0.47 2.10 -24.81
N LEU A 170 -0.55 1.84 -24.00
CA LEU A 170 -0.54 2.16 -22.58
C LEU A 170 0.45 1.28 -21.80
N LYS A 171 0.53 -0.02 -22.12
CA LYS A 171 1.57 -0.92 -21.56
C LYS A 171 2.97 -0.42 -21.91
N ALA A 172 3.21 -0.07 -23.16
CA ALA A 172 4.51 0.45 -23.60
C ALA A 172 4.88 1.75 -22.88
N ALA A 173 3.95 2.69 -22.78
CA ALA A 173 4.16 3.95 -22.05
C ALA A 173 4.45 3.73 -20.56
N ARG A 174 3.73 2.81 -19.91
CA ARG A 174 3.99 2.38 -18.53
C ARG A 174 5.41 1.85 -18.38
N ASP A 175 5.82 0.91 -19.25
CA ASP A 175 7.11 0.24 -19.14
C ASP A 175 8.27 1.21 -19.40
N ILE A 176 8.11 2.16 -20.34
CA ILE A 176 9.07 3.23 -20.60
C ILE A 176 9.14 4.16 -19.38
N GLY A 177 7.99 4.60 -18.85
CA GLY A 177 7.91 5.46 -17.68
C GLY A 177 8.58 4.82 -16.45
N TRP A 178 8.32 3.54 -16.21
CA TRP A 178 8.92 2.80 -15.11
C TRP A 178 10.45 2.67 -15.25
N ARG A 179 10.94 2.37 -16.46
CA ARG A 179 12.39 2.34 -16.75
C ARG A 179 13.04 3.71 -16.57
N ALA A 180 12.38 4.78 -16.98
CA ALA A 180 12.85 6.15 -16.79
C ALA A 180 12.97 6.52 -15.31
N VAL A 181 11.97 6.17 -14.48
CA VAL A 181 12.01 6.36 -13.02
C VAL A 181 13.11 5.52 -12.40
N ALA A 182 13.26 4.25 -12.80
CA ALA A 182 14.30 3.36 -12.29
C ALA A 182 15.71 3.86 -12.63
N ALA A 183 15.90 4.38 -13.84
CA ALA A 183 17.19 4.92 -14.32
C ALA A 183 17.51 6.30 -13.74
N SER A 184 16.49 7.09 -13.35
CA SER A 184 16.68 8.46 -12.85
C SER A 184 16.88 8.48 -11.34
N GLY A 185 18.12 8.58 -10.89
CA GLY A 185 18.44 8.76 -9.47
C GLY A 185 17.83 10.02 -8.84
N TRP A 186 17.57 11.05 -9.63
CA TRP A 186 16.92 12.28 -9.17
C TRP A 186 15.40 12.06 -8.93
N LEU A 187 14.68 11.47 -9.90
CA LEU A 187 13.26 11.14 -9.76
C LEU A 187 13.03 10.21 -8.57
N ARG A 188 13.88 9.20 -8.42
CA ARG A 188 13.82 8.26 -7.30
C ARG A 188 14.00 8.97 -5.96
N ARG A 189 14.97 9.91 -5.84
CA ARG A 189 15.16 10.70 -4.62
C ARG A 189 13.97 11.61 -4.32
N GLN A 190 13.37 12.24 -5.34
CA GLN A 190 12.18 13.08 -5.18
C GLN A 190 10.98 12.27 -4.68
N LEU A 191 10.72 11.09 -5.26
CA LEU A 191 9.64 10.20 -4.83
C LEU A 191 9.84 9.72 -3.39
N VAL A 192 11.06 9.33 -3.02
CA VAL A 192 11.42 8.93 -1.65
C VAL A 192 11.27 10.10 -0.68
N ALA A 193 11.73 11.30 -1.06
CA ALA A 193 11.60 12.49 -0.23
C ALA A 193 10.13 12.89 -0.03
N GLN A 194 9.27 12.71 -1.04
CA GLN A 194 7.85 12.99 -0.94
C GLN A 194 7.10 11.95 -0.09
N ALA A 195 7.51 10.68 -0.19
CA ALA A 195 6.99 9.61 0.66
C ALA A 195 7.41 9.75 2.14
N GLY A 196 8.55 10.39 2.42
CA GLY A 196 9.07 10.64 3.76
C GLY A 196 8.73 12.01 4.36
N ARG A 197 8.06 12.90 3.63
CA ARG A 197 7.59 14.17 4.20
C ARG A 197 6.47 13.90 5.20
N ARG A 198 6.80 14.18 6.46
CA ARG A 198 5.90 14.16 7.62
C ARG A 198 5.05 15.42 7.65
#